data_40f80f74e5866e1a7b28a2449f3830af
#
_entry.id   40f80f74e5866e1a7b28a2449f3830af
#
_cell.length_a   1.000
_cell.length_b   1.000
_cell.length_c   1.000
_cell.angle_alpha   90.00
_cell.angle_beta   90.00
_cell.angle_gamma   90.00
#
_symmetry.space_group_name_H-M   'P 1'
#
loop_
_entity.id
_entity.type
_entity.pdbx_description
1 polymer ?
#
loop_
_entity_poly.entity_id
_entity_poly.type
_entity_poly.pdbx_seq_one_letter_code
_entity_poly.pdbx_strand_id
1 'polypeptide(L)'
;SLVVLDTRQSHLLACQERHRAGLAVGLELELHALRALEVVDVEEQALLPKGRGKFPDKPFVVLVVGVNGAGKTTTVGKLAKNYADAGNKVLVAACDTFRAGAVAQLDVWADRAGVDIVRAQQGADPASVAYDAVKASLNREIDVLLVDTAGRLQNKTNLMEELKKIQRSIGKQAPQAPHETLLVLDATNGQNALSQAKEFDEV
;
A
#
# COMPACT_ATOMS: atom_id res chain seq x y z
N SER A 1 11.53 -0.24 -1.04
CA SER A 1 11.16 0.45 -2.30
C SER A 1 9.74 0.99 -2.16
N LEU A 2 9.53 2.22 -2.55
CA LEU A 2 8.21 2.84 -2.61
C LEU A 2 7.65 2.63 -4.02
N VAL A 3 6.50 1.97 -4.12
CA VAL A 3 5.81 1.73 -5.38
C VAL A 3 4.56 2.57 -5.44
N VAL A 4 4.34 3.24 -6.56
CA VAL A 4 3.20 4.13 -6.77
C VAL A 4 2.15 3.43 -7.62
N LEU A 5 0.94 3.28 -7.10
CA LEU A 5 -0.21 2.77 -7.83
C LEU A 5 -1.16 3.89 -8.24
N ASP A 6 -1.48 3.96 -9.54
CA ASP A 6 -2.57 4.79 -10.03
C ASP A 6 -3.87 3.98 -10.06
N THR A 7 -4.94 4.54 -9.52
CA THR A 7 -6.25 3.86 -9.46
C THR A 7 -7.14 4.12 -10.68
N ARG A 8 -6.70 4.92 -11.65
CA ARG A 8 -7.50 5.30 -12.84
C ARG A 8 -6.71 5.09 -14.14
N GLN A 9 -7.03 4.04 -14.83
CA GLN A 9 -6.38 3.45 -16.01
C GLN A 9 -6.13 4.34 -17.25
N SER A 10 -6.57 5.57 -17.34
CA SER A 10 -6.63 6.24 -18.64
C SER A 10 -5.54 7.28 -18.95
N HIS A 11 -4.59 7.54 -18.07
CA HIS A 11 -3.66 8.66 -18.22
C HIS A 11 -2.16 8.37 -18.20
N LEU A 12 -1.71 7.14 -17.94
CA LEU A 12 -0.27 6.78 -17.96
C LEU A 12 0.35 6.90 -19.37
N LEU A 13 -0.40 6.60 -20.42
CA LEU A 13 0.02 6.79 -21.81
C LEU A 13 0.35 8.26 -22.14
N ALA A 14 -0.36 9.21 -21.52
CA ALA A 14 -0.14 10.63 -21.76
C ALA A 14 1.17 11.16 -21.13
N CYS A 15 1.69 10.56 -20.07
CA CYS A 15 2.98 10.92 -19.47
C CYS A 15 4.16 10.43 -20.30
N GLN A 16 4.09 9.21 -20.85
CA GLN A 16 5.15 8.66 -21.71
C GLN A 16 5.22 9.36 -23.09
N GLU A 17 4.10 9.78 -23.66
CA GLU A 17 4.08 10.48 -24.94
C GLU A 17 4.55 11.94 -24.83
N ARG A 18 4.30 12.64 -23.72
CA ARG A 18 4.80 14.00 -23.50
C ARG A 18 6.32 14.04 -23.31
N HIS A 19 6.95 12.96 -22.88
CA HIS A 19 8.40 12.87 -22.75
C HIS A 19 9.11 12.86 -24.11
N ARG A 20 8.42 12.50 -25.20
CA ARG A 20 8.95 12.55 -26.58
C ARG A 20 8.87 13.94 -27.22
N ALA A 21 8.17 14.89 -26.62
CA ALA A 21 7.88 16.20 -27.21
C ALA A 21 8.70 17.38 -26.66
N GLY A 22 9.85 17.18 -26.03
CA GLY A 22 10.89 18.20 -25.89
C GLY A 22 10.57 19.44 -25.06
N LEU A 23 9.82 19.36 -23.98
CA LEU A 23 9.54 20.49 -23.08
C LEU A 23 10.04 20.15 -21.66
N ALA A 24 11.31 20.38 -21.35
CA ALA A 24 11.75 20.38 -19.96
C ALA A 24 13.19 20.83 -19.74
N VAL A 25 13.43 22.00 -19.21
CA VAL A 25 14.67 22.34 -18.50
C VAL A 25 14.47 22.46 -16.98
N GLY A 26 13.23 22.50 -16.52
CA GLY A 26 12.89 22.56 -15.07
C GLY A 26 12.46 21.24 -14.43
N LEU A 27 12.14 20.21 -15.24
CA LEU A 27 11.61 18.93 -14.79
C LEU A 27 12.66 17.85 -14.52
N GLU A 28 13.90 18.03 -14.92
CA GLU A 28 14.92 16.96 -14.84
C GLU A 28 15.32 16.59 -13.42
N LEU A 29 15.31 17.52 -12.48
CA LEU A 29 15.58 17.24 -11.07
C LEU A 29 14.41 16.55 -10.37
N GLU A 30 13.16 16.84 -10.78
CA GLU A 30 11.97 16.16 -10.28
C GLU A 30 11.82 14.75 -10.85
N LEU A 31 12.20 14.57 -12.13
CA LEU A 31 12.21 13.25 -12.78
C LEU A 31 13.28 12.29 -12.21
N HIS A 32 14.36 12.80 -11.65
CA HIS A 32 15.36 11.96 -11.00
C HIS A 32 14.85 11.36 -9.69
N ALA A 33 14.06 12.12 -8.92
CA ALA A 33 13.37 11.62 -7.73
C ALA A 33 12.27 10.59 -8.10
N LEU A 34 11.58 10.80 -9.24
CA LEU A 34 10.55 9.87 -9.76
C LEU A 34 11.13 8.60 -10.41
N ARG A 35 12.40 8.59 -10.82
CA ARG A 35 13.08 7.38 -11.34
C ARG A 35 13.30 6.31 -10.28
N ALA A 36 13.20 6.67 -9.01
CA ALA A 36 13.23 5.73 -7.88
C ALA A 36 11.82 5.18 -7.55
N LEU A 37 10.76 5.74 -8.16
CA LEU A 37 9.37 5.33 -7.97
C LEU A 37 8.93 4.47 -9.15
N GLU A 38 8.64 3.22 -8.90
CA GLU A 38 8.02 2.33 -9.88
C GLU A 38 6.51 2.62 -9.91
N VAL A 39 6.01 3.23 -11.00
CA VAL A 39 4.58 3.50 -11.19
C VAL A 39 3.96 2.30 -11.88
N VAL A 40 3.02 1.64 -11.22
CA VAL A 40 2.38 0.44 -11.75
C VAL A 40 0.87 0.53 -11.67
N ASP A 41 0.23 0.06 -12.71
CA ASP A 41 -1.21 -0.10 -12.76
C ASP A 41 -1.65 -1.33 -11.95
N VAL A 42 -2.74 -1.22 -11.19
CA VAL A 42 -3.29 -2.34 -10.39
C VAL A 42 -3.66 -3.55 -11.26
N GLU A 43 -3.91 -3.34 -12.55
CA GLU A 43 -4.20 -4.43 -13.50
C GLU A 43 -2.95 -5.04 -14.12
N GLU A 44 -1.84 -4.32 -14.20
CA GLU A 44 -0.56 -4.89 -14.56
C GLU A 44 0.06 -5.59 -13.36
N GLN A 45 -0.15 -6.86 -13.26
CA GLN A 45 0.32 -7.82 -12.26
C GLN A 45 1.85 -7.84 -12.04
N ALA A 46 2.57 -6.73 -12.24
CA ALA A 46 4.02 -6.73 -12.33
C ALA A 46 4.75 -6.56 -11.00
N LEU A 47 4.10 -6.03 -9.96
CA LEU A 47 4.78 -5.50 -8.79
C LEU A 47 5.19 -6.49 -7.74
N LEU A 48 4.49 -7.57 -7.64
CA LEU A 48 4.73 -8.51 -6.56
C LEU A 48 5.00 -9.89 -7.15
N PRO A 49 5.82 -10.72 -6.50
CA PRO A 49 6.17 -12.05 -7.01
C PRO A 49 4.93 -12.82 -7.43
N LYS A 50 4.87 -13.23 -8.70
CA LYS A 50 3.72 -13.94 -9.27
C LYS A 50 3.79 -15.43 -8.94
N GLY A 51 2.68 -15.94 -8.43
CA GLY A 51 2.45 -17.37 -8.23
C GLY A 51 2.73 -17.84 -6.79
N ARG A 52 2.13 -18.99 -6.50
CA ARG A 52 2.19 -19.59 -5.17
C ARG A 52 3.63 -19.91 -4.77
N GLY A 53 4.01 -19.49 -3.56
CA GLY A 53 5.30 -19.87 -2.97
C GLY A 53 6.54 -19.16 -3.55
N LYS A 54 6.37 -18.10 -4.36
CA LYS A 54 7.49 -17.35 -4.94
C LYS A 54 7.97 -16.16 -4.09
N PHE A 55 7.42 -16.00 -2.91
CA PHE A 55 7.86 -14.94 -2.00
C PHE A 55 9.18 -15.35 -1.33
N PRO A 56 10.20 -14.47 -1.34
CA PRO A 56 11.50 -14.75 -0.71
C PRO A 56 11.36 -14.92 0.80
N ASP A 57 10.44 -14.18 1.40
CA ASP A 57 10.16 -14.19 2.84
C ASP A 57 8.68 -14.48 3.10
N LYS A 58 8.37 -15.10 4.24
CA LYS A 58 7.00 -15.40 4.67
C LYS A 58 6.79 -14.98 6.12
N PRO A 59 5.82 -14.11 6.37
CA PRO A 59 4.92 -13.47 5.39
C PRO A 59 5.64 -12.40 4.58
N PHE A 60 5.33 -12.29 3.30
CA PHE A 60 5.69 -11.10 2.51
C PHE A 60 4.75 -9.96 2.90
N VAL A 61 5.28 -8.91 3.51
CA VAL A 61 4.49 -7.82 4.09
C VAL A 61 4.48 -6.62 3.16
N VAL A 62 3.28 -6.19 2.78
CA VAL A 62 3.05 -5.01 1.95
C VAL A 62 2.33 -3.95 2.76
N LEU A 63 2.94 -2.80 2.95
CA LEU A 63 2.34 -1.65 3.61
C LEU A 63 1.69 -0.73 2.56
N VAL A 64 0.38 -0.49 2.66
CA VAL A 64 -0.35 0.34 1.70
C VAL A 64 -0.59 1.71 2.30
N VAL A 65 -0.02 2.75 1.69
CA VAL A 65 -0.05 4.14 2.15
C VAL A 65 -0.69 5.07 1.11
N GLY A 66 -1.02 6.29 1.50
CA GLY A 66 -1.61 7.30 0.62
C GLY A 66 -2.70 8.11 1.32
N VAL A 67 -3.19 9.16 0.66
CA VAL A 67 -4.20 10.06 1.24
C VAL A 67 -5.59 9.42 1.33
N ASN A 68 -6.47 10.00 2.14
CA ASN A 68 -7.87 9.57 2.18
C ASN A 68 -8.53 9.76 0.82
N GLY A 69 -9.30 8.75 0.39
CA GLY A 69 -9.99 8.78 -0.91
C GLY A 69 -9.15 8.33 -2.11
N ALA A 70 -7.84 8.12 -1.97
CA ALA A 70 -6.97 7.64 -3.06
C ALA A 70 -7.28 6.20 -3.51
N GLY A 71 -8.06 5.43 -2.74
CA GLY A 71 -8.44 4.06 -3.12
C GLY A 71 -7.65 2.96 -2.43
N LYS A 72 -6.92 3.24 -1.33
CA LYS A 72 -6.11 2.25 -0.60
C LYS A 72 -6.87 0.97 -0.27
N THR A 73 -7.98 1.09 0.46
CA THR A 73 -8.81 -0.07 0.87
C THR A 73 -9.30 -0.89 -0.33
N THR A 74 -9.67 -0.22 -1.42
CA THR A 74 -10.06 -0.89 -2.67
C THR A 74 -8.88 -1.62 -3.32
N THR A 75 -7.71 -1.00 -3.33
CA THR A 75 -6.46 -1.59 -3.85
C THR A 75 -6.08 -2.82 -3.02
N VAL A 76 -6.12 -2.71 -1.68
CA VAL A 76 -5.88 -3.86 -0.78
C VAL A 76 -6.83 -5.01 -1.10
N GLY A 77 -8.13 -4.72 -1.29
CA GLY A 77 -9.12 -5.73 -1.65
C GLY A 77 -8.84 -6.43 -2.99
N LYS A 78 -8.48 -5.65 -4.02
CA LYS A 78 -8.10 -6.20 -5.34
C LYS A 78 -6.83 -7.05 -5.26
N LEU A 79 -5.79 -6.58 -4.57
CA LEU A 79 -4.55 -7.33 -4.37
C LEU A 79 -4.80 -8.62 -3.60
N ALA A 80 -5.58 -8.55 -2.52
CA ALA A 80 -5.94 -9.72 -1.73
C ALA A 80 -6.61 -10.80 -2.61
N LYS A 81 -7.57 -10.38 -3.44
CA LYS A 81 -8.24 -11.28 -4.39
C LYS A 81 -7.25 -11.89 -5.40
N ASN A 82 -6.40 -11.08 -6.02
CA ASN A 82 -5.43 -11.54 -7.01
C ASN A 82 -4.46 -12.57 -6.44
N TYR A 83 -3.96 -12.33 -5.20
CA TYR A 83 -3.07 -13.29 -4.54
C TYR A 83 -3.78 -14.57 -4.11
N ALA A 84 -5.01 -14.46 -3.59
CA ALA A 84 -5.82 -15.62 -3.23
C ALA A 84 -6.13 -16.48 -4.46
N ASP A 85 -6.52 -15.87 -5.59
CA ASP A 85 -6.78 -16.56 -6.85
C ASP A 85 -5.51 -17.24 -7.42
N ALA A 86 -4.34 -16.67 -7.17
CA ALA A 86 -3.05 -17.30 -7.48
C ALA A 86 -2.69 -18.45 -6.52
N GLY A 87 -3.53 -18.75 -5.53
CA GLY A 87 -3.38 -19.86 -4.58
C GLY A 87 -2.50 -19.55 -3.36
N ASN A 88 -2.23 -18.27 -3.08
CA ASN A 88 -1.50 -17.86 -1.88
C ASN A 88 -2.43 -17.74 -0.66
N LYS A 89 -1.89 -18.01 0.52
CA LYS A 89 -2.55 -17.69 1.79
C LYS A 89 -2.37 -16.20 2.08
N VAL A 90 -3.45 -15.45 2.11
CA VAL A 90 -3.45 -14.00 2.29
C VAL A 90 -4.11 -13.62 3.61
N LEU A 91 -3.53 -12.65 4.29
CA LEU A 91 -4.11 -12.01 5.46
C LEU A 91 -4.14 -10.50 5.24
N VAL A 92 -5.20 -9.84 5.71
CA VAL A 92 -5.35 -8.38 5.63
C VAL A 92 -5.35 -7.79 7.04
N ALA A 93 -4.67 -6.66 7.25
CA ALA A 93 -4.66 -5.92 8.51
C ALA A 93 -5.36 -4.57 8.36
N ALA A 94 -6.39 -4.33 9.18
CA ALA A 94 -7.17 -3.08 9.20
C ALA A 94 -6.53 -2.06 10.16
N CYS A 95 -5.52 -1.33 9.68
CA CYS A 95 -4.82 -0.32 10.47
C CYS A 95 -5.40 1.10 10.35
N ASP A 96 -6.46 1.34 9.54
CA ASP A 96 -7.27 2.59 9.60
C ASP A 96 -8.33 2.46 10.71
N THR A 97 -7.90 2.39 11.96
CA THR A 97 -8.74 2.10 13.13
C THR A 97 -9.67 3.25 13.54
N PHE A 98 -9.38 4.47 13.09
CA PHE A 98 -10.17 5.65 13.48
C PHE A 98 -11.41 5.86 12.61
N ARG A 99 -11.46 5.23 11.45
CA ARG A 99 -12.60 5.33 10.54
C ARG A 99 -13.42 4.04 10.58
N ALA A 100 -14.51 4.05 11.33
CA ALA A 100 -15.39 2.88 11.43
C ALA A 100 -15.83 2.34 10.06
N GLY A 101 -16.13 3.23 9.11
CA GLY A 101 -16.45 2.85 7.74
C GLY A 101 -15.31 2.21 6.95
N ALA A 102 -14.03 2.51 7.28
CA ALA A 102 -12.88 1.91 6.59
C ALA A 102 -12.73 0.44 6.98
N VAL A 103 -12.82 0.11 8.26
CA VAL A 103 -12.76 -1.28 8.75
C VAL A 103 -13.92 -2.09 8.14
N ALA A 104 -15.15 -1.58 8.18
CA ALA A 104 -16.30 -2.26 7.59
C ALA A 104 -16.16 -2.45 6.07
N GLN A 105 -15.60 -1.45 5.38
CA GLN A 105 -15.33 -1.57 3.94
C GLN A 105 -14.28 -2.67 3.66
N LEU A 106 -13.23 -2.74 4.45
CA LEU A 106 -12.18 -3.75 4.30
C LEU A 106 -12.70 -5.15 4.63
N ASP A 107 -13.61 -5.30 5.62
CA ASP A 107 -14.31 -6.57 5.89
C ASP A 107 -15.04 -7.07 4.64
N VAL A 108 -15.81 -6.21 3.97
CA VAL A 108 -16.51 -6.58 2.74
C VAL A 108 -15.55 -7.03 1.63
N TRP A 109 -14.39 -6.38 1.52
CA TRP A 109 -13.38 -6.78 0.54
C TRP A 109 -12.72 -8.10 0.91
N ALA A 110 -12.39 -8.32 2.18
CA ALA A 110 -11.82 -9.57 2.66
C ALA A 110 -12.77 -10.75 2.43
N ASP A 111 -14.05 -10.59 2.75
CA ASP A 111 -15.10 -11.59 2.49
C ASP A 111 -15.20 -11.93 0.99
N ARG A 112 -15.23 -10.91 0.12
CA ARG A 112 -15.28 -11.11 -1.35
C ARG A 112 -14.03 -11.78 -1.90
N ALA A 113 -12.88 -11.52 -1.32
CA ALA A 113 -11.62 -12.14 -1.70
C ALA A 113 -11.48 -13.57 -1.11
N GLY A 114 -12.28 -13.93 -0.11
CA GLY A 114 -12.17 -15.19 0.61
C GLY A 114 -10.91 -15.27 1.48
N VAL A 115 -10.49 -14.13 2.09
CA VAL A 115 -9.28 -14.02 2.89
C VAL A 115 -9.60 -13.59 4.33
N ASP A 116 -8.73 -13.97 5.26
CA ASP A 116 -8.85 -13.58 6.66
C ASP A 116 -8.47 -12.10 6.87
N ILE A 117 -9.04 -11.50 7.92
CA ILE A 117 -8.73 -10.13 8.33
C ILE A 117 -8.37 -10.07 9.82
N VAL A 118 -7.33 -9.28 10.15
CA VAL A 118 -7.02 -8.86 11.52
C VAL A 118 -7.50 -7.43 11.71
N ARG A 119 -8.32 -7.24 12.72
CA ARG A 119 -8.90 -5.96 13.10
C ARG A 119 -8.95 -5.81 14.61
N ALA A 120 -9.03 -4.58 15.08
CA ALA A 120 -9.25 -4.25 16.48
C ALA A 120 -10.49 -3.36 16.65
N GLN A 121 -10.81 -3.01 17.88
CA GLN A 121 -11.88 -2.04 18.18
C GLN A 121 -11.54 -0.68 17.57
N GLN A 122 -12.58 0.10 17.27
CA GLN A 122 -12.42 1.47 16.78
C GLN A 122 -11.58 2.30 17.76
N GLY A 123 -10.59 3.02 17.22
CA GLY A 123 -9.66 3.84 17.99
C GLY A 123 -8.50 3.07 18.64
N ALA A 124 -8.38 1.77 18.40
CA ALA A 124 -7.19 1.02 18.81
C ALA A 124 -5.91 1.58 18.12
N ASP A 125 -4.76 1.36 18.75
CA ASP A 125 -3.47 1.76 18.17
C ASP A 125 -3.20 0.97 16.86
N PRO A 126 -3.07 1.64 15.70
CA PRO A 126 -2.79 0.99 14.41
C PRO A 126 -1.54 0.11 14.45
N ALA A 127 -0.51 0.53 15.18
CA ALA A 127 0.73 -0.21 15.31
C ALA A 127 0.56 -1.54 16.09
N SER A 128 -0.39 -1.59 17.02
CA SER A 128 -0.74 -2.84 17.71
C SER A 128 -1.45 -3.81 16.77
N VAL A 129 -2.36 -3.30 15.91
CA VAL A 129 -3.04 -4.13 14.90
C VAL A 129 -2.03 -4.73 13.92
N ALA A 130 -1.10 -3.92 13.44
CA ALA A 130 -0.04 -4.37 12.54
C ALA A 130 0.84 -5.45 13.21
N TYR A 131 1.22 -5.24 14.48
CA TYR A 131 2.00 -6.22 15.26
C TYR A 131 1.27 -7.56 15.36
N ASP A 132 -0.01 -7.53 15.73
CA ASP A 132 -0.83 -8.73 15.88
C ASP A 132 -1.05 -9.44 14.53
N ALA A 133 -1.17 -8.67 13.44
CA ALA A 133 -1.31 -9.21 12.10
C ALA A 133 -0.04 -9.95 11.64
N VAL A 134 1.15 -9.39 11.88
CA VAL A 134 2.41 -10.08 11.57
C VAL A 134 2.55 -11.35 12.41
N LYS A 135 2.26 -11.28 13.70
CA LYS A 135 2.28 -12.44 14.59
C LYS A 135 1.30 -13.53 14.14
N ALA A 136 0.07 -13.14 13.76
CA ALA A 136 -0.92 -14.07 13.23
C ALA A 136 -0.46 -14.68 11.91
N SER A 137 0.18 -13.88 11.04
CA SER A 137 0.72 -14.33 9.76
C SER A 137 1.80 -15.41 9.93
N LEU A 138 2.73 -15.19 10.86
CA LEU A 138 3.77 -16.18 11.18
C LEU A 138 3.16 -17.48 11.70
N ASN A 139 2.20 -17.39 12.63
CA ASN A 139 1.57 -18.57 13.24
C ASN A 139 0.70 -19.38 12.26
N ARG A 140 0.10 -18.71 11.27
CA ARG A 140 -0.81 -19.33 10.27
C ARG A 140 -0.10 -19.69 8.96
N GLU A 141 1.22 -19.45 8.87
CA GLU A 141 2.01 -19.66 7.65
C GLU A 141 1.40 -18.91 6.44
N ILE A 142 1.09 -17.63 6.64
CA ILE A 142 0.57 -16.75 5.61
C ILE A 142 1.67 -16.43 4.59
N ASP A 143 1.34 -16.46 3.31
CA ASP A 143 2.28 -16.10 2.24
C ASP A 143 2.39 -14.57 2.10
N VAL A 144 1.26 -13.86 2.15
CA VAL A 144 1.19 -12.40 1.95
C VAL A 144 0.35 -11.73 3.02
N LEU A 145 0.90 -10.69 3.66
CA LEU A 145 0.18 -9.80 4.57
C LEU A 145 0.04 -8.42 3.91
N LEU A 146 -1.21 -7.97 3.73
CA LEU A 146 -1.53 -6.64 3.22
C LEU A 146 -1.98 -5.75 4.37
N VAL A 147 -1.33 -4.60 4.57
CA VAL A 147 -1.60 -3.68 5.67
C VAL A 147 -2.25 -2.41 5.13
N ASP A 148 -3.57 -2.23 5.38
CA ASP A 148 -4.32 -1.02 5.02
C ASP A 148 -4.17 0.04 6.10
N THR A 149 -3.73 1.26 5.75
CA THR A 149 -3.43 2.32 6.69
C THR A 149 -4.36 3.53 6.55
N ALA A 150 -4.38 4.38 7.58
CA ALA A 150 -5.02 5.69 7.52
C ALA A 150 -4.34 6.60 6.47
N GLY A 151 -5.04 7.67 6.05
CA GLY A 151 -4.52 8.61 5.05
C GLY A 151 -4.89 10.07 5.36
N ARG A 152 -4.87 10.47 6.64
CA ARG A 152 -5.30 11.80 7.11
C ARG A 152 -4.20 12.85 6.90
N LEU A 153 -3.96 13.27 5.66
CA LEU A 153 -2.90 14.22 5.32
C LEU A 153 -3.11 15.62 5.91
N GLN A 154 -4.34 16.00 6.29
CA GLN A 154 -4.60 17.28 6.96
C GLN A 154 -3.89 17.41 8.33
N ASN A 155 -3.45 16.29 8.91
CA ASN A 155 -2.54 16.24 10.06
C ASN A 155 -1.29 15.42 9.69
N LYS A 156 -0.51 15.98 8.76
CA LYS A 156 0.63 15.33 8.11
C LYS A 156 1.63 14.75 9.11
N THR A 157 2.08 15.55 10.07
CA THR A 157 3.09 15.13 11.05
C THR A 157 2.64 13.89 11.82
N ASN A 158 1.39 13.88 12.29
CA ASN A 158 0.85 12.75 13.02
C ASN A 158 0.69 11.51 12.14
N LEU A 159 0.31 11.67 10.86
CA LEU A 159 0.20 10.57 9.92
C LEU A 159 1.56 9.90 9.68
N MET A 160 2.61 10.69 9.40
CA MET A 160 3.95 10.16 9.15
C MET A 160 4.51 9.45 10.38
N GLU A 161 4.31 10.02 11.58
CA GLU A 161 4.70 9.37 12.83
C GLU A 161 3.93 8.06 13.09
N GLU A 162 2.65 8.02 12.76
CA GLU A 162 1.83 6.81 12.85
C GLU A 162 2.35 5.73 11.89
N LEU A 163 2.62 6.07 10.62
CA LEU A 163 3.15 5.15 9.64
C LEU A 163 4.54 4.62 10.05
N LYS A 164 5.44 5.49 10.50
CA LYS A 164 6.75 5.08 11.05
C LYS A 164 6.60 4.18 12.27
N LYS A 165 5.59 4.40 13.11
CA LYS A 165 5.30 3.54 14.26
C LYS A 165 4.80 2.16 13.81
N ILE A 166 3.93 2.10 12.79
CA ILE A 166 3.47 0.85 12.18
C ILE A 166 4.67 0.07 11.62
N GLN A 167 5.54 0.69 10.83
CA GLN A 167 6.75 0.05 10.27
C GLN A 167 7.65 -0.52 11.38
N ARG A 168 7.94 0.29 12.41
CA ARG A 168 8.74 -0.19 13.55
C ARG A 168 8.09 -1.37 14.27
N SER A 169 6.76 -1.37 14.35
CA SER A 169 6.00 -2.45 14.99
C SER A 169 6.04 -3.74 14.17
N ILE A 170 5.93 -3.64 12.86
CA ILE A 170 6.11 -4.75 11.92
C ILE A 170 7.53 -5.32 12.03
N GLY A 171 8.56 -4.46 11.98
CA GLY A 171 9.97 -4.85 12.05
C GLY A 171 10.37 -5.57 13.35
N LYS A 172 9.64 -5.38 14.46
CA LYS A 172 9.87 -6.13 15.69
C LYS A 172 9.59 -7.63 15.56
N GLN A 173 8.66 -8.01 14.70
CA GLN A 173 8.28 -9.40 14.49
C GLN A 173 8.95 -10.00 13.23
N ALA A 174 9.16 -9.17 12.21
CA ALA A 174 9.79 -9.53 10.94
C ALA A 174 10.81 -8.45 10.58
N PRO A 175 12.11 -8.60 10.91
CA PRO A 175 13.12 -7.54 10.83
C PRO A 175 13.34 -6.96 9.43
N GLN A 176 13.01 -7.69 8.38
CA GLN A 176 13.12 -7.23 7.00
C GLN A 176 11.82 -6.62 6.45
N ALA A 177 10.73 -6.69 7.20
CA ALA A 177 9.43 -6.15 6.81
C ALA A 177 9.24 -4.68 7.30
N PRO A 178 8.43 -3.89 6.58
CA PRO A 178 7.70 -4.24 5.37
C PRO A 178 8.64 -4.46 4.18
N HIS A 179 8.33 -5.46 3.33
CA HIS A 179 9.14 -5.78 2.15
C HIS A 179 8.86 -4.82 1.01
N GLU A 180 7.61 -4.32 0.93
CA GLU A 180 7.17 -3.30 -0.01
C GLU A 180 6.28 -2.27 0.68
N THR A 181 6.42 -1.01 0.27
CA THR A 181 5.50 0.08 0.63
C THR A 181 4.83 0.57 -0.66
N LEU A 182 3.50 0.38 -0.75
CA LEU A 182 2.71 0.80 -1.90
C LEU A 182 2.05 2.15 -1.63
N LEU A 183 2.45 3.18 -2.37
CA LEU A 183 1.77 4.47 -2.37
C LEU A 183 0.63 4.46 -3.40
N VAL A 184 -0.59 4.61 -2.91
CA VAL A 184 -1.79 4.73 -3.76
C VAL A 184 -2.08 6.21 -3.98
N LEU A 185 -2.06 6.63 -5.24
CA LEU A 185 -2.34 7.99 -5.68
C LEU A 185 -3.57 8.06 -6.58
N ASP A 186 -4.25 9.19 -6.55
CA ASP A 186 -5.23 9.55 -7.57
C ASP A 186 -4.56 10.44 -8.62
N ALA A 187 -4.28 9.89 -9.80
CA ALA A 187 -3.57 10.58 -10.87
C ALA A 187 -4.32 11.80 -11.42
N THR A 188 -5.63 11.93 -11.14
CA THR A 188 -6.39 13.14 -11.53
C THR A 188 -5.93 14.39 -10.77
N ASN A 189 -5.21 14.23 -9.67
CA ASN A 189 -4.71 15.32 -8.83
C ASN A 189 -3.46 16.03 -9.39
N GLY A 190 -2.92 15.62 -10.54
CA GLY A 190 -1.81 16.29 -11.21
C GLY A 190 -0.59 16.52 -10.30
N GLN A 191 -0.16 17.79 -10.18
CA GLN A 191 1.01 18.19 -9.37
C GLN A 191 0.90 17.83 -7.88
N ASN A 192 -0.31 17.73 -7.34
CA ASN A 192 -0.51 17.32 -5.96
C ASN A 192 -0.08 15.86 -5.73
N ALA A 193 -0.16 15.00 -6.74
CA ALA A 193 0.30 13.62 -6.64
C ALA A 193 1.83 13.55 -6.44
N LEU A 194 2.59 14.42 -7.12
CA LEU A 194 4.05 14.52 -6.95
C LEU A 194 4.44 15.00 -5.55
N SER A 195 3.70 15.99 -5.01
CA SER A 195 3.91 16.47 -3.65
C SER A 195 3.64 15.37 -2.63
N GLN A 196 2.56 14.61 -2.82
CA GLN A 196 2.23 13.47 -1.97
C GLN A 196 3.33 12.39 -2.04
N ALA A 197 3.83 12.05 -3.23
CA ALA A 197 4.90 11.08 -3.38
C ALA A 197 6.16 11.47 -2.59
N LYS A 198 6.59 12.74 -2.66
CA LYS A 198 7.71 13.26 -1.87
C LYS A 198 7.48 13.16 -0.36
N GLU A 199 6.25 13.35 0.10
CA GLU A 199 5.89 13.28 1.52
C GLU A 199 5.92 11.86 2.06
N PHE A 200 5.45 10.90 1.26
CA PHE A 200 5.44 9.49 1.67
C PHE A 200 6.79 8.78 1.46
N ASP A 201 7.75 9.38 0.73
CA ASP A 201 9.11 8.84 0.54
C ASP A 201 9.91 8.79 1.86
N GLU A 202 9.46 9.52 2.89
CA GLU A 202 10.04 9.47 4.24
C GLU A 202 9.59 8.25 5.07
N VAL A 203 8.63 7.47 4.57
CA VAL A 203 8.07 6.26 5.15
C VAL A 203 8.60 5.05 4.40
#